data_c85b18fbc8f75278fe312b5f647f7be4
#
_entry.id   c85b18fbc8f75278fe312b5f647f7be4
#
_cell.length_a   1.000
_cell.length_b   1.000
_cell.length_c   1.000
_cell.angle_alpha   90.00
_cell.angle_beta   90.00
_cell.angle_gamma   90.00
#
_symmetry.space_group_name_H-M   'P 1'
#
loop_
_entity.id
_entity.type
_entity.pdbx_description
1 polymer ?
#
loop_
_entity_poly.entity_id
_entity_poly.type
_entity_poly.pdbx_seq_one_letter_code
_entity_poly.pdbx_strand_id
1 'polypeptide(L)'
;MSSKDGFSVTRLGNEVGESREQIRRYIRLTELIPAILEMVDEGKIAMRPAVEISYFPKELQEELLENMEMEACTPSHDQTIRMRKLLSDGKLTAEAITAVMQEEKPNQKERIVLRDDRTRKLLPKDLPAAERESYIIRALEFYAKHRARQKERDRER
;
A
#
# COMPACT_ATOMS: atom_id res chain seq x y z
N MET A 1 4.12 -48.72 12.54
CA MET A 1 4.14 -48.49 11.10
C MET A 1 3.61 -47.08 10.80
N SER A 2 4.48 -46.21 10.47
CA SER A 2 4.17 -44.80 10.25
C SER A 2 4.01 -44.57 8.77
N SER A 3 2.79 -44.62 8.25
CA SER A 3 2.48 -44.14 6.92
C SER A 3 2.59 -42.62 6.93
N LYS A 4 3.77 -42.12 6.61
CA LYS A 4 3.94 -40.74 6.20
C LYS A 4 3.42 -40.63 4.76
N ASP A 5 2.12 -40.50 4.60
CA ASP A 5 1.54 -39.99 3.38
C ASP A 5 1.91 -38.50 3.31
N GLY A 6 3.16 -38.26 2.91
CA GLY A 6 3.65 -36.95 2.60
C GLY A 6 2.90 -36.44 1.38
N PHE A 7 1.82 -35.73 1.60
CA PHE A 7 1.13 -34.96 0.57
C PHE A 7 2.15 -33.98 -0.03
N SER A 8 2.73 -34.37 -1.15
CA SER A 8 3.71 -33.53 -1.82
C SER A 8 2.98 -32.31 -2.43
N VAL A 9 3.41 -31.11 -2.03
CA VAL A 9 2.91 -29.85 -2.59
C VAL A 9 2.98 -29.84 -4.13
N THR A 10 3.96 -30.57 -4.70
CA THR A 10 4.10 -30.75 -6.14
C THR A 10 2.96 -31.56 -6.74
N ARG A 11 2.55 -32.65 -6.08
CA ARG A 11 1.44 -33.50 -6.52
C ARG A 11 0.12 -32.74 -6.46
N LEU A 12 -0.11 -32.01 -5.37
CA LEU A 12 -1.29 -31.16 -5.22
C LEU A 12 -1.34 -30.06 -6.30
N GLY A 13 -0.21 -29.44 -6.65
CA GLY A 13 -0.11 -28.45 -7.72
C GLY A 13 -0.51 -29.00 -9.08
N ASN A 14 -0.05 -30.21 -9.38
CA ASN A 14 -0.41 -30.87 -10.65
C ASN A 14 -1.89 -31.26 -10.70
N GLU A 15 -2.49 -31.63 -9.59
CA GLU A 15 -3.91 -32.01 -9.50
C GLU A 15 -4.85 -30.81 -9.64
N VAL A 16 -4.48 -29.62 -9.13
CA VAL A 16 -5.32 -28.40 -9.19
C VAL A 16 -4.90 -27.41 -10.26
N GLY A 17 -3.85 -27.70 -11.03
CA GLY A 17 -3.36 -26.81 -12.10
C GLY A 17 -2.69 -25.53 -11.59
N GLU A 18 -2.30 -25.48 -10.31
CA GLU A 18 -1.67 -24.33 -9.67
C GLU A 18 -0.15 -24.54 -9.51
N SER A 19 0.59 -23.44 -9.52
CA SER A 19 2.03 -23.51 -9.26
C SER A 19 2.32 -23.94 -7.82
N ARG A 20 3.45 -24.62 -7.60
CA ARG A 20 3.91 -25.04 -6.27
C ARG A 20 3.99 -23.86 -5.28
N GLU A 21 4.39 -22.69 -5.77
CA GLU A 21 4.47 -21.47 -4.97
C GLU A 21 3.09 -20.95 -4.57
N GLN A 22 2.14 -21.02 -5.48
CA GLN A 22 0.76 -20.59 -5.22
C GLN A 22 0.12 -21.45 -4.14
N ILE A 23 0.32 -22.76 -4.19
CA ILE A 23 -0.17 -23.69 -3.16
C ILE A 23 0.46 -23.41 -1.81
N ARG A 24 1.77 -23.16 -1.76
CA ARG A 24 2.43 -22.76 -0.51
C ARG A 24 1.85 -21.49 0.09
N ARG A 25 1.49 -20.52 -0.75
CA ARG A 25 0.81 -19.30 -0.29
C ARG A 25 -0.56 -19.61 0.31
N TYR A 26 -1.37 -20.44 -0.36
CA TYR A 26 -2.66 -20.87 0.18
C TYR A 26 -2.53 -21.58 1.52
N ILE A 27 -1.58 -22.49 1.63
CA ILE A 27 -1.30 -23.18 2.90
C ILE A 27 -0.89 -22.18 3.98
N ARG A 28 -0.08 -21.15 3.64
CA ARG A 28 0.28 -20.11 4.60
C ARG A 28 -0.90 -19.32 5.13
N LEU A 29 -1.92 -19.08 4.32
CA LEU A 29 -3.12 -18.36 4.74
C LEU A 29 -3.89 -19.04 5.87
N THR A 30 -3.73 -20.35 6.04
CA THR A 30 -4.34 -21.10 7.16
C THR A 30 -3.80 -20.66 8.54
N GLU A 31 -2.66 -19.98 8.57
CA GLU A 31 -2.07 -19.43 9.80
C GLU A 31 -2.63 -18.06 10.19
N LEU A 32 -3.51 -17.47 9.35
CA LEU A 32 -4.20 -16.23 9.68
C LEU A 32 -5.30 -16.46 10.72
N ILE A 33 -5.58 -15.46 11.55
CA ILE A 33 -6.79 -15.47 12.38
C ILE A 33 -8.04 -15.39 11.46
N PRO A 34 -9.18 -15.98 11.88
CA PRO A 34 -10.36 -16.06 11.01
C PRO A 34 -10.82 -14.72 10.44
N ALA A 35 -10.78 -13.65 11.24
CA ALA A 35 -11.21 -12.33 10.80
C ALA A 35 -10.33 -11.76 9.67
N ILE A 36 -9.01 -11.96 9.72
CA ILE A 36 -8.10 -11.53 8.64
C ILE A 36 -8.27 -12.42 7.41
N LEU A 37 -8.46 -13.72 7.59
CA LEU A 37 -8.72 -14.64 6.47
C LEU A 37 -10.00 -14.25 5.73
N GLU A 38 -11.08 -13.90 6.44
CA GLU A 38 -12.31 -13.39 5.84
C GLU A 38 -12.08 -12.11 5.03
N MET A 39 -11.26 -11.20 5.52
CA MET A 39 -10.88 -9.99 4.77
C MET A 39 -10.12 -10.32 3.48
N VAL A 40 -9.34 -11.40 3.46
CA VAL A 40 -8.67 -11.89 2.24
C VAL A 40 -9.69 -12.46 1.27
N ASP A 41 -10.62 -13.27 1.74
CA ASP A 41 -11.69 -13.87 0.93
C ASP A 41 -12.61 -12.80 0.32
N GLU A 42 -12.87 -11.72 1.04
CA GLU A 42 -13.62 -10.56 0.57
C GLU A 42 -12.82 -9.63 -0.37
N GLY A 43 -11.54 -9.91 -0.58
CA GLY A 43 -10.66 -9.08 -1.42
C GLY A 43 -10.22 -7.76 -0.80
N LYS A 44 -10.47 -7.54 0.51
CA LYS A 44 -10.01 -6.34 1.24
C LYS A 44 -8.51 -6.35 1.47
N ILE A 45 -7.93 -7.53 1.64
CA ILE A 45 -6.48 -7.74 1.77
C ILE A 45 -6.02 -8.60 0.61
N ALA A 46 -5.02 -8.13 -0.13
CA ALA A 46 -4.45 -8.89 -1.23
C ALA A 46 -3.60 -10.08 -0.73
N MET A 47 -3.39 -11.07 -1.60
CA MET A 47 -2.66 -12.30 -1.29
C MET A 47 -1.25 -12.03 -0.71
N ARG A 48 -0.49 -11.13 -1.31
CA ARG A 48 0.90 -10.87 -0.89
C ARG A 48 0.99 -10.29 0.53
N PRO A 49 0.28 -9.21 0.89
CA PRO A 49 0.21 -8.76 2.28
C PRO A 49 -0.27 -9.84 3.24
N ALA A 50 -1.29 -10.61 2.87
CA ALA A 50 -1.83 -11.68 3.70
C ALA A 50 -0.81 -12.75 4.04
N VAL A 51 0.01 -13.16 3.07
CA VAL A 51 1.10 -14.12 3.30
C VAL A 51 2.13 -13.57 4.30
N GLU A 52 2.49 -12.29 4.19
CA GLU A 52 3.41 -11.66 5.15
C GLU A 52 2.82 -11.64 6.57
N ILE A 53 1.54 -11.28 6.71
CA ILE A 53 0.82 -11.26 8.00
C ILE A 53 0.72 -12.66 8.61
N SER A 54 0.62 -13.70 7.80
CA SER A 54 0.52 -15.09 8.27
C SER A 54 1.72 -15.56 9.10
N TYR A 55 2.86 -14.86 9.03
CA TYR A 55 4.04 -15.12 9.85
C TYR A 55 4.00 -14.45 11.21
N PHE A 56 3.03 -13.56 11.47
CA PHE A 56 2.92 -12.89 12.76
C PHE A 56 2.31 -13.84 13.80
N PRO A 57 2.73 -13.78 15.08
CA PRO A 57 2.02 -14.39 16.17
C PRO A 57 0.56 -13.95 16.20
N LYS A 58 -0.35 -14.77 16.73
CA LYS A 58 -1.79 -14.49 16.74
C LYS A 58 -2.12 -13.16 17.44
N GLU A 59 -1.44 -12.87 18.52
CA GLU A 59 -1.59 -11.62 19.30
C GLU A 59 -1.26 -10.39 18.44
N LEU A 60 -0.21 -10.45 17.63
CA LEU A 60 0.15 -9.33 16.72
C LEU A 60 -0.76 -9.24 15.49
N GLN A 61 -1.37 -10.34 15.08
CA GLN A 61 -2.42 -10.32 14.07
C GLN A 61 -3.68 -9.62 14.59
N GLU A 62 -4.07 -9.86 15.84
CA GLU A 62 -5.17 -9.18 16.52
C GLU A 62 -4.93 -7.68 16.64
N GLU A 63 -3.73 -7.28 17.10
CA GLU A 63 -3.31 -5.88 17.16
C GLU A 63 -3.35 -5.20 15.80
N LEU A 64 -2.91 -5.90 14.74
CA LEU A 64 -2.99 -5.39 13.38
C LEU A 64 -4.43 -5.23 12.93
N LEU A 65 -5.31 -6.17 13.26
CA LEU A 65 -6.75 -6.09 12.95
C LEU A 65 -7.40 -4.87 13.60
N GLU A 66 -7.14 -4.62 14.89
CA GLU A 66 -7.62 -3.44 15.61
C GLU A 66 -7.14 -2.15 14.94
N ASN A 67 -5.87 -2.09 14.54
CA ASN A 67 -5.35 -0.94 13.80
C ASN A 67 -6.01 -0.76 12.44
N MET A 68 -6.30 -1.83 11.70
CA MET A 68 -7.04 -1.76 10.44
C MET A 68 -8.44 -1.19 10.61
N GLU A 69 -9.13 -1.56 11.69
CA GLU A 69 -10.46 -1.06 12.02
C GLU A 69 -10.42 0.42 12.43
N MET A 70 -9.46 0.81 13.30
CA MET A 70 -9.31 2.20 13.76
C MET A 70 -8.94 3.16 12.63
N GLU A 71 -8.01 2.77 11.77
CA GLU A 71 -7.54 3.59 10.66
C GLU A 71 -8.40 3.45 9.40
N ALA A 72 -9.41 2.57 9.42
CA ALA A 72 -10.27 2.23 8.28
C ALA A 72 -9.48 1.91 6.99
N CYS A 73 -8.34 1.26 7.14
CA CYS A 73 -7.47 0.90 6.02
C CYS A 73 -6.77 -0.44 6.24
N THR A 74 -6.34 -1.06 5.15
CA THR A 74 -5.54 -2.30 5.18
C THR A 74 -4.08 -2.00 4.86
N PRO A 75 -3.12 -2.79 5.41
CA PRO A 75 -1.72 -2.56 5.16
C PRO A 75 -1.34 -2.85 3.69
N SER A 76 -0.43 -2.07 3.15
CA SER A 76 0.19 -2.36 1.87
C SER A 76 1.20 -3.49 1.98
N HIS A 77 1.63 -4.06 0.84
CA HIS A 77 2.65 -5.09 0.82
C HIS A 77 3.98 -4.60 1.41
N ASP A 78 4.39 -3.38 1.12
CA ASP A 78 5.61 -2.78 1.69
C ASP A 78 5.52 -2.59 3.20
N GLN A 79 4.36 -2.19 3.71
CA GLN A 79 4.12 -2.07 5.15
C GLN A 79 4.22 -3.45 5.84
N THR A 80 3.62 -4.49 5.26
CA THR A 80 3.69 -5.85 5.81
C THR A 80 5.11 -6.44 5.77
N ILE A 81 5.89 -6.18 4.72
CA ILE A 81 7.30 -6.56 4.66
C ILE A 81 8.10 -5.89 5.77
N ARG A 82 7.90 -4.59 6.02
CA ARG A 82 8.58 -3.86 7.08
C ARG A 82 8.20 -4.38 8.47
N MET A 83 6.91 -4.65 8.70
CA MET A 83 6.45 -5.27 9.94
C MET A 83 7.08 -6.64 10.15
N ARG A 84 7.17 -7.47 9.09
CA ARG A 84 7.82 -8.78 9.17
C ARG A 84 9.31 -8.67 9.48
N LYS A 85 10.00 -7.69 8.93
CA LYS A 85 11.40 -7.40 9.28
C LYS A 85 11.53 -7.01 10.75
N LEU A 86 10.66 -6.14 11.24
CA LEU A 86 10.61 -5.78 12.66
C LEU A 86 10.35 -7.00 13.55
N LEU A 87 9.47 -7.91 13.12
CA LEU A 87 9.22 -9.17 13.82
C LEU A 87 10.48 -10.03 13.89
N SER A 88 11.19 -10.16 12.77
CA SER A 88 12.45 -10.91 12.69
C SER A 88 13.54 -10.34 13.60
N ASP A 89 13.56 -9.02 13.76
CA ASP A 89 14.47 -8.28 14.64
C ASP A 89 14.00 -8.25 16.11
N GLY A 90 12.86 -8.88 16.43
CA GLY A 90 12.27 -8.88 17.77
C GLY A 90 11.74 -7.51 18.22
N LYS A 91 11.42 -6.61 17.28
CA LYS A 91 11.01 -5.22 17.52
C LYS A 91 9.56 -4.92 17.11
N LEU A 92 8.81 -5.91 16.63
CA LEU A 92 7.41 -5.70 16.27
C LEU A 92 6.55 -5.67 17.53
N THR A 93 6.08 -4.50 17.89
CA THR A 93 5.17 -4.23 19.01
C THR A 93 3.86 -3.63 18.49
N ALA A 94 2.85 -3.51 19.35
CA ALA A 94 1.59 -2.83 19.01
C ALA A 94 1.84 -1.39 18.54
N GLU A 95 2.71 -0.66 19.22
CA GLU A 95 3.09 0.71 18.86
C GLU A 95 3.80 0.77 17.49
N ALA A 96 4.66 -0.21 17.20
CA ALA A 96 5.33 -0.31 15.90
C ALA A 96 4.34 -0.58 14.77
N ILE A 97 3.34 -1.44 14.99
CA ILE A 97 2.25 -1.69 14.04
C ILE A 97 1.46 -0.41 13.79
N THR A 98 1.04 0.28 14.84
CA THR A 98 0.32 1.56 14.74
C THR A 98 1.14 2.60 13.95
N ALA A 99 2.42 2.77 14.26
CA ALA A 99 3.29 3.71 13.56
C ALA A 99 3.40 3.40 12.05
N VAL A 100 3.52 2.13 11.68
CA VAL A 100 3.59 1.71 10.27
C VAL A 100 2.23 1.91 9.58
N MET A 101 1.12 1.63 10.26
CA MET A 101 -0.23 1.81 9.70
C MET A 101 -0.59 3.28 9.47
N GLN A 102 -0.13 4.18 10.33
CA GLN A 102 -0.37 5.62 10.22
C GLN A 102 0.49 6.33 9.17
N GLU A 103 1.49 5.65 8.60
CA GLU A 103 2.27 6.22 7.52
C GLU A 103 1.43 6.43 6.26
N GLU A 104 1.57 7.61 5.63
CA GLU A 104 0.95 7.87 4.34
C GLU A 104 1.42 6.88 3.27
N LYS A 105 0.49 6.16 2.68
CA LYS A 105 0.78 5.31 1.53
C LYS A 105 1.11 6.17 0.31
N PRO A 106 2.12 5.82 -0.50
CA PRO A 106 2.45 6.56 -1.72
C PRO A 106 1.25 6.76 -2.67
N ASN A 107 0.31 5.81 -2.68
CA ASN A 107 -0.89 5.86 -3.51
C ASN A 107 -2.02 6.75 -2.93
N GLN A 108 -1.93 7.16 -1.66
CA GLN A 108 -2.90 8.07 -1.02
C GLN A 108 -2.52 9.54 -1.18
N LYS A 109 -1.30 9.83 -1.64
CA LYS A 109 -0.92 11.20 -2.01
C LYS A 109 -1.71 11.61 -3.24
N GLU A 110 -2.44 12.69 -3.13
CA GLU A 110 -3.08 13.29 -4.31
C GLU A 110 -2.04 13.54 -5.38
N ARG A 111 -2.23 12.91 -6.53
CA ARG A 111 -1.40 13.11 -7.71
C ARG A 111 -2.18 13.88 -8.74
N ILE A 112 -1.80 15.12 -8.97
CA ILE A 112 -2.28 15.87 -10.12
C ILE A 112 -1.50 15.41 -11.35
N VAL A 113 -2.15 14.67 -12.23
CA VAL A 113 -1.53 14.20 -13.49
C VAL A 113 -1.95 15.12 -14.61
N LEU A 114 -1.03 15.95 -15.07
CA LEU A 114 -1.20 16.81 -16.22
C LEU A 114 -0.91 16.01 -17.51
N ARG A 115 -1.95 15.47 -18.14
CA ARG A 115 -1.83 14.65 -19.36
C ARG A 115 -2.17 15.40 -20.65
N ASP A 116 -2.49 16.70 -20.56
CA ASP A 116 -2.87 17.49 -21.72
C ASP A 116 -1.63 17.88 -22.54
N ASP A 117 -1.68 17.65 -23.84
CA ASP A 117 -0.67 18.11 -24.79
C ASP A 117 -0.49 19.63 -24.77
N ARG A 118 -1.52 20.37 -24.36
CA ARG A 118 -1.44 21.83 -24.15
C ARG A 118 -0.46 22.17 -23.02
N THR A 119 -0.48 21.42 -21.92
CA THR A 119 0.45 21.64 -20.81
C THR A 119 1.90 21.46 -21.24
N ARG A 120 2.15 20.45 -22.09
CA ARG A 120 3.50 20.21 -22.65
C ARG A 120 3.97 21.37 -23.56
N LYS A 121 3.04 21.96 -24.32
CA LYS A 121 3.34 23.10 -25.20
C LYS A 121 3.61 24.39 -24.45
N LEU A 122 3.08 24.53 -23.23
CA LEU A 122 3.29 25.70 -22.37
C LEU A 122 4.60 25.62 -21.57
N LEU A 123 5.21 24.45 -21.46
CA LEU A 123 6.50 24.28 -20.82
C LEU A 123 7.63 24.70 -21.78
N PRO A 124 8.65 25.41 -21.29
CA PRO A 124 9.84 25.70 -22.07
C PRO A 124 10.49 24.42 -22.62
N LYS A 125 10.90 24.42 -23.88
CA LYS A 125 11.46 23.25 -24.53
C LYS A 125 12.81 22.82 -23.97
N ASP A 126 13.54 23.75 -23.41
CA ASP A 126 14.87 23.60 -22.81
C ASP A 126 14.84 23.29 -21.32
N LEU A 127 13.61 23.20 -20.73
CA LEU A 127 13.45 22.95 -19.30
C LEU A 127 13.77 21.47 -18.94
N PRO A 128 14.78 21.21 -18.08
CA PRO A 128 15.09 19.86 -17.61
C PRO A 128 13.90 19.20 -16.92
N ALA A 129 13.76 17.88 -17.07
CA ALA A 129 12.66 17.13 -16.47
C ALA A 129 12.60 17.30 -14.94
N ALA A 130 13.73 17.41 -14.27
CA ALA A 130 13.84 17.61 -12.82
C ALA A 130 13.31 18.98 -12.35
N GLU A 131 13.29 19.98 -13.22
CA GLU A 131 12.84 21.34 -12.89
C GLU A 131 11.40 21.63 -13.28
N ARG A 132 10.73 20.70 -13.97
CA ARG A 132 9.36 20.90 -14.46
C ARG A 132 8.37 21.13 -13.35
N GLU A 133 8.46 20.38 -12.27
CA GLU A 133 7.57 20.52 -11.11
C GLU A 133 7.70 21.89 -10.45
N SER A 134 8.92 22.33 -10.17
CA SER A 134 9.16 23.64 -9.57
C SER A 134 8.76 24.80 -10.47
N TYR A 135 8.92 24.63 -11.78
CA TYR A 135 8.43 25.61 -12.77
C TYR A 135 6.89 25.75 -12.73
N ILE A 136 6.19 24.60 -12.72
CA ILE A 136 4.72 24.59 -12.67
C ILE A 136 4.23 25.22 -11.35
N ILE A 137 4.85 24.90 -10.21
CA ILE A 137 4.50 25.47 -8.92
C ILE A 137 4.64 26.99 -8.93
N ARG A 138 5.76 27.52 -9.44
CA ARG A 138 5.98 28.97 -9.55
C ARG A 138 4.96 29.65 -10.48
N ALA A 139 4.60 29.00 -11.58
CA ALA A 139 3.58 29.51 -12.50
C ALA A 139 2.19 29.58 -11.82
N LEU A 140 1.83 28.56 -11.05
CA LEU A 140 0.57 28.54 -10.30
C LEU A 140 0.55 29.58 -9.18
N GLU A 141 1.65 29.78 -8.46
CA GLU A 141 1.78 30.82 -7.44
C GLU A 141 1.64 32.22 -8.06
N PHE A 142 2.28 32.46 -9.19
CA PHE A 142 2.14 33.73 -9.92
C PHE A 142 0.70 33.97 -10.35
N TYR A 143 0.04 32.96 -10.91
CA TYR A 143 -1.34 33.08 -11.34
C TYR A 143 -2.30 33.31 -10.16
N ALA A 144 -2.08 32.64 -9.03
CA ALA A 144 -2.88 32.85 -7.82
C ALA A 144 -2.78 34.29 -7.29
N LYS A 145 -1.56 34.84 -7.25
CA LYS A 145 -1.32 36.26 -6.88
C LYS A 145 -1.99 37.23 -7.84
N HIS A 146 -1.89 36.97 -9.15
CA HIS A 146 -2.53 37.78 -10.17
C HIS A 146 -4.06 37.77 -10.01
N ARG A 147 -4.64 36.60 -9.82
CA ARG A 147 -6.09 36.45 -9.60
C ARG A 147 -6.60 37.15 -8.34
N ALA A 148 -5.83 37.11 -7.26
CA ALA A 148 -6.16 37.81 -6.02
C ALA A 148 -6.21 39.33 -6.24
N ARG A 149 -5.22 39.89 -6.94
CA ARG A 149 -5.18 41.34 -7.29
C ARG A 149 -6.35 41.75 -8.22
N GLN A 150 -6.76 40.89 -9.14
CA GLN A 150 -7.93 41.18 -9.97
C GLN A 150 -9.22 41.26 -9.16
N LYS A 151 -9.45 40.30 -8.25
CA LYS A 151 -10.61 40.31 -7.35
C LYS A 151 -10.68 41.56 -6.47
N GLU A 152 -9.53 42.03 -6.01
CA GLU A 152 -9.44 43.24 -5.20
C GLU A 152 -9.80 44.49 -5.99
N ARG A 153 -9.31 44.64 -7.23
CA ARG A 153 -9.70 45.73 -8.16
C ARG A 153 -11.19 45.71 -8.51
N ASP A 154 -11.77 44.53 -8.69
CA ASP A 154 -13.21 44.41 -9.03
C ASP A 154 -14.10 44.72 -7.82
N ARG A 155 -13.60 44.62 -6.59
CA ARG A 155 -14.29 45.03 -5.35
C ARG A 155 -14.25 46.54 -5.12
N GLU A 156 -13.22 47.23 -5.59
CA GLU A 156 -13.03 48.68 -5.48
C GLU A 156 -13.76 49.48 -6.53
N ARG A 157 -14.38 48.80 -7.53
CA ARG A 157 -15.22 49.41 -8.56
C ARG A 157 -16.70 49.28 -8.22
#